data_a39a2b55301bd093b7961d3cbb5e2360
#
_entry.id   a39a2b55301bd093b7961d3cbb5e2360
#
_cell.length_a   1.000
_cell.length_b   1.000
_cell.length_c   1.000
_cell.angle_alpha   90.00
_cell.angle_beta   90.00
_cell.angle_gamma   90.00
#
_symmetry.space_group_name_H-M   'P 1'
#
loop_
_entity.id
_entity.type
_entity.pdbx_description
1 polymer ?
#
loop_
_entity_poly.entity_id
_entity_poly.type
_entity_poly.pdbx_seq_one_letter_code
_entity_poly.pdbx_strand_id
1 'polypeptide(L)'
;QLTGALVTHYHPDHCGGSFGQNTVEGVSRLLEHVSLPVYAHELEADGVRRVTGISEQGIKKVTSGDKLMVGDIDIEFLHTPGHTPGSQCFRVKNTLVSGDTLFIDGCGRVDLPGSDTEDMFRSLQRLASLPDDTLLLPGHNYSAVPHATLGETKRTNTYLKIKDPETWKMM
;
A
#
# COMPACT_ATOMS: atom_id res chain seq x y z
N GLN A 1 -5.74 18.77 -12.93
CA GLN A 1 -4.68 18.14 -13.75
C GLN A 1 -3.98 17.10 -12.91
N LEU A 2 -3.76 15.88 -13.47
CA LEU A 2 -2.95 14.85 -12.82
C LEU A 2 -1.46 15.22 -12.89
N THR A 3 -0.74 15.04 -11.78
CA THR A 3 0.68 15.42 -11.65
C THR A 3 1.59 14.24 -11.30
N GLY A 4 1.01 13.09 -10.96
CA GLY A 4 1.73 11.86 -10.65
C GLY A 4 0.77 10.70 -10.38
N ALA A 5 1.28 9.48 -10.42
CA ALA A 5 0.60 8.27 -9.96
C ALA A 5 1.39 7.66 -8.79
N LEU A 6 0.70 7.20 -7.77
CA LEU A 6 1.30 6.58 -6.58
C LEU A 6 0.94 5.10 -6.58
N VAL A 7 1.92 4.23 -6.40
CA VAL A 7 1.73 2.78 -6.38
C VAL A 7 2.03 2.26 -4.97
N THR A 8 1.07 1.60 -4.35
CA THR A 8 1.25 0.99 -3.02
C THR A 8 2.18 -0.22 -3.08
N HIS A 9 2.01 -1.07 -4.10
CA HIS A 9 2.84 -2.25 -4.36
C HIS A 9 2.64 -2.76 -5.80
N TYR A 10 3.46 -3.74 -6.23
CA TYR A 10 3.55 -4.15 -7.64
C TYR A 10 2.47 -5.13 -8.12
N HIS A 11 1.50 -5.55 -7.31
CA HIS A 11 0.48 -6.48 -7.79
C HIS A 11 -0.38 -5.86 -8.90
N PRO A 12 -0.75 -6.66 -9.93
CA PRO A 12 -1.42 -6.12 -11.12
C PRO A 12 -2.77 -5.44 -10.86
N ASP A 13 -3.49 -5.84 -9.84
CA ASP A 13 -4.77 -5.23 -9.44
C ASP A 13 -4.60 -3.85 -8.78
N HIS A 14 -3.35 -3.47 -8.43
CA HIS A 14 -3.00 -2.16 -7.85
C HIS A 14 -2.24 -1.23 -8.80
N CYS A 15 -1.50 -1.77 -9.76
CA CYS A 15 -0.72 -0.92 -10.68
C CYS A 15 -0.99 -1.21 -12.17
N GLY A 16 -1.79 -2.23 -12.46
CA GLY A 16 -2.03 -2.71 -13.82
C GLY A 16 -1.04 -3.81 -14.22
N GLY A 17 -1.37 -4.52 -15.28
CA GLY A 17 -0.58 -5.64 -15.78
C GLY A 17 -1.41 -6.90 -15.99
N SER A 18 -0.76 -8.05 -16.14
CA SER A 18 -1.44 -9.33 -16.41
C SER A 18 -1.57 -10.15 -15.13
N PHE A 19 -2.76 -10.70 -14.92
CA PHE A 19 -3.08 -11.64 -13.86
C PHE A 19 -3.68 -12.91 -14.47
N GLY A 20 -2.86 -13.96 -14.63
CA GLY A 20 -3.25 -15.16 -15.36
C GLY A 20 -3.58 -14.83 -16.83
N GLN A 21 -4.82 -15.09 -17.23
CA GLN A 21 -5.33 -14.77 -18.58
C GLN A 21 -5.99 -13.38 -18.68
N ASN A 22 -6.13 -12.68 -17.57
CA ASN A 22 -6.75 -11.36 -17.51
C ASN A 22 -5.69 -10.26 -17.55
N THR A 23 -6.02 -9.14 -18.17
CA THR A 23 -5.23 -7.90 -18.13
C THR A 23 -6.00 -6.86 -17.34
N VAL A 24 -5.32 -6.23 -16.38
CA VAL A 24 -5.86 -5.12 -15.60
C VAL A 24 -5.28 -3.83 -16.15
N GLU A 25 -6.14 -2.89 -16.52
CA GLU A 25 -5.70 -1.54 -16.90
C GLU A 25 -5.12 -0.82 -15.68
N GLY A 26 -4.03 -0.07 -15.88
CA GLY A 26 -3.35 0.63 -14.79
C GLY A 26 -2.42 1.73 -15.29
N VAL A 27 -1.26 1.85 -14.64
CA VAL A 27 -0.34 2.98 -14.91
C VAL A 27 0.16 3.01 -16.34
N SER A 28 0.41 1.87 -17.00
CA SER A 28 0.81 1.85 -18.41
C SER A 28 -0.26 2.46 -19.32
N ARG A 29 -1.52 2.11 -19.10
CA ARG A 29 -2.64 2.67 -19.85
C ARG A 29 -2.84 4.17 -19.58
N LEU A 30 -2.66 4.58 -18.32
CA LEU A 30 -2.68 6.01 -17.96
C LEU A 30 -1.60 6.80 -18.72
N LEU A 31 -0.38 6.25 -18.81
CA LEU A 31 0.76 6.91 -19.45
C LEU A 31 0.65 7.03 -20.97
N GLU A 32 -0.24 6.27 -21.62
CA GLU A 32 -0.58 6.47 -23.04
C GLU A 32 -1.30 7.82 -23.27
N HIS A 33 -1.99 8.34 -22.24
CA HIS A 33 -2.80 9.54 -22.34
C HIS A 33 -2.16 10.77 -21.68
N VAL A 34 -1.26 10.57 -20.71
CA VAL A 34 -0.62 11.65 -19.97
C VAL A 34 0.79 11.28 -19.53
N SER A 35 1.73 12.21 -19.74
CA SER A 35 3.10 12.04 -19.26
C SER A 35 3.19 12.54 -17.83
N LEU A 36 3.44 11.63 -16.87
CA LEU A 36 3.60 11.94 -15.46
C LEU A 36 4.52 10.89 -14.77
N PRO A 37 5.17 11.24 -13.64
CA PRO A 37 5.95 10.29 -12.87
C PRO A 37 5.06 9.29 -12.14
N VAL A 38 5.55 8.05 -12.04
CA VAL A 38 4.96 6.99 -11.21
C VAL A 38 5.84 6.82 -9.97
N TYR A 39 5.31 7.08 -8.79
CA TYR A 39 6.03 6.96 -7.53
C TYR A 39 5.83 5.56 -6.96
N ALA A 40 6.91 4.82 -6.77
CA ALA A 40 6.92 3.50 -6.16
C ALA A 40 8.07 3.40 -5.14
N HIS A 41 7.90 2.59 -4.10
CA HIS A 41 9.00 2.29 -3.19
C HIS A 41 10.17 1.68 -3.98
N GLU A 42 11.41 1.98 -3.58
CA GLU A 42 12.60 1.51 -4.30
C GLU A 42 12.61 -0.02 -4.48
N LEU A 43 12.13 -0.77 -3.48
CA LEU A 43 12.03 -2.24 -3.51
C LEU A 43 10.87 -2.74 -4.39
N GLU A 44 9.93 -1.89 -4.79
CA GLU A 44 8.80 -2.22 -5.69
C GLU A 44 9.09 -1.87 -7.15
N ALA A 45 10.02 -0.98 -7.41
CA ALA A 45 10.24 -0.39 -8.73
C ALA A 45 10.44 -1.44 -9.84
N ASP A 46 11.23 -2.49 -9.57
CA ASP A 46 11.47 -3.58 -10.53
C ASP A 46 10.22 -4.46 -10.71
N GLY A 47 9.46 -4.71 -9.65
CA GLY A 47 8.16 -5.39 -9.71
C GLY A 47 7.17 -4.63 -10.58
N VAL A 48 7.01 -3.34 -10.33
CA VAL A 48 6.13 -2.45 -11.11
C VAL A 48 6.53 -2.46 -12.59
N ARG A 49 7.82 -2.30 -12.90
CA ARG A 49 8.32 -2.40 -14.30
C ARG A 49 7.94 -3.72 -14.96
N ARG A 50 8.18 -4.82 -14.26
CA ARG A 50 7.94 -6.16 -14.79
C ARG A 50 6.48 -6.41 -15.12
N VAL A 51 5.55 -5.97 -14.26
CA VAL A 51 4.12 -6.24 -14.46
C VAL A 51 3.44 -5.25 -15.39
N THR A 52 3.89 -3.99 -15.42
CA THR A 52 3.27 -2.91 -16.21
C THR A 52 3.96 -2.64 -17.54
N GLY A 53 5.23 -3.03 -17.67
CA GLY A 53 6.03 -2.72 -18.86
C GLY A 53 6.51 -1.27 -18.98
N ILE A 54 6.27 -0.41 -17.99
CA ILE A 54 6.72 0.99 -18.02
C ILE A 54 8.24 1.08 -17.90
N SER A 55 8.84 2.14 -18.47
CA SER A 55 10.29 2.35 -18.42
C SER A 55 10.77 2.75 -17.03
N GLU A 56 12.04 2.46 -16.72
CA GLU A 56 12.66 2.86 -15.47
C GLU A 56 12.66 4.38 -15.25
N GLN A 57 12.83 5.15 -16.33
CA GLN A 57 12.82 6.61 -16.29
C GLN A 57 11.44 7.18 -15.88
N GLY A 58 10.37 6.44 -16.10
CA GLY A 58 9.01 6.79 -15.69
C GLY A 58 8.76 6.60 -14.19
N ILE A 59 9.62 5.85 -13.50
CA ILE A 59 9.47 5.56 -12.07
C ILE A 59 10.35 6.50 -11.23
N LYS A 60 9.71 7.14 -10.26
CA LYS A 60 10.37 7.88 -9.18
C LYS A 60 10.42 6.97 -7.95
N LYS A 61 11.62 6.48 -7.62
CA LYS A 61 11.86 5.66 -6.44
C LYS A 61 11.74 6.53 -5.19
N VAL A 62 10.97 6.06 -4.22
CA VAL A 62 10.77 6.72 -2.92
C VAL A 62 11.10 5.76 -1.78
N THR A 63 11.33 6.32 -0.61
CA THR A 63 11.60 5.59 0.64
C THR A 63 10.69 6.09 1.76
N SER A 64 10.68 5.38 2.89
CA SER A 64 9.85 5.76 4.04
C SER A 64 10.25 7.13 4.59
N GLY A 65 9.26 8.00 4.78
CA GLY A 65 9.44 9.36 5.27
C GLY A 65 9.62 10.41 4.18
N ASP A 66 9.79 9.98 2.92
CA ASP A 66 9.74 10.90 1.79
C ASP A 66 8.37 11.58 1.72
N LYS A 67 8.34 12.78 1.16
CA LYS A 67 7.13 13.57 1.00
C LYS A 67 6.98 14.07 -0.44
N LEU A 68 5.76 14.00 -0.94
CA LEU A 68 5.36 14.58 -2.21
C LEU A 68 4.39 15.73 -1.96
N MET A 69 4.77 16.92 -2.40
CA MET A 69 3.88 18.09 -2.38
C MET A 69 2.96 18.08 -3.60
N VAL A 70 1.65 18.16 -3.38
CA VAL A 70 0.65 18.34 -4.43
C VAL A 70 -0.19 19.56 -4.08
N GLY A 71 0.13 20.70 -4.69
CA GLY A 71 -0.36 21.99 -4.21
C GLY A 71 0.12 22.24 -2.78
N ASP A 72 -0.80 22.50 -1.87
CA ASP A 72 -0.51 22.75 -0.44
C ASP A 72 -0.69 21.46 0.42
N ILE A 73 -0.73 20.29 -0.20
CA ILE A 73 -0.94 19.02 0.48
C ILE A 73 0.33 18.18 0.44
N ASP A 74 0.81 17.79 1.63
CA ASP A 74 1.87 16.80 1.82
C ASP A 74 1.28 15.39 1.72
N ILE A 75 1.89 14.55 0.89
CA ILE A 75 1.68 13.11 0.88
C ILE A 75 2.96 12.47 1.43
N GLU A 76 2.88 11.84 2.58
CA GLU A 76 3.99 11.12 3.21
C GLU A 76 3.96 9.64 2.80
N PHE A 77 5.11 9.10 2.40
CA PHE A 77 5.30 7.70 2.08
C PHE A 77 5.70 6.92 3.33
N LEU A 78 4.96 5.89 3.68
CA LEU A 78 5.24 5.02 4.81
C LEU A 78 5.56 3.62 4.29
N HIS A 79 6.82 3.20 4.36
CA HIS A 79 7.20 1.82 4.04
C HIS A 79 6.57 0.86 5.06
N THR A 80 5.77 -0.07 4.58
CA THR A 80 5.02 -1.05 5.37
C THR A 80 5.15 -2.43 4.75
N PRO A 81 6.36 -3.03 4.79
CA PRO A 81 6.62 -4.33 4.17
C PRO A 81 5.83 -5.46 4.83
N GLY A 82 5.75 -6.58 4.15
CA GLY A 82 5.12 -7.80 4.63
C GLY A 82 4.23 -8.46 3.58
N HIS A 83 3.32 -7.73 2.93
CA HIS A 83 2.58 -8.23 1.79
C HIS A 83 3.47 -8.34 0.53
N THR A 84 4.27 -7.29 0.28
CA THR A 84 5.42 -7.31 -0.61
C THR A 84 6.61 -6.63 0.08
N PRO A 85 7.85 -6.82 -0.42
CA PRO A 85 9.03 -6.24 0.22
C PRO A 85 9.04 -4.71 0.29
N GLY A 86 8.43 -4.06 -0.67
CA GLY A 86 8.36 -2.60 -0.74
C GLY A 86 6.94 -2.05 -0.61
N SER A 87 5.98 -2.82 -0.11
CA SER A 87 4.63 -2.32 0.21
C SER A 87 4.71 -1.03 0.99
N GLN A 88 3.88 -0.05 0.62
CA GLN A 88 3.84 1.26 1.26
C GLN A 88 2.43 1.80 1.40
N CYS A 89 2.23 2.60 2.43
CA CYS A 89 1.02 3.37 2.66
C CYS A 89 1.27 4.84 2.33
N PHE A 90 0.21 5.58 2.05
CA PHE A 90 0.26 7.03 1.86
C PHE A 90 -0.52 7.72 2.96
N ARG A 91 0.14 8.63 3.67
CA ARG A 91 -0.50 9.46 4.68
C ARG A 91 -0.72 10.86 4.14
N VAL A 92 -1.98 11.30 4.16
CA VAL A 92 -2.41 12.62 3.69
C VAL A 92 -3.23 13.26 4.80
N LYS A 93 -2.65 14.24 5.51
CA LYS A 93 -3.29 14.84 6.69
C LYS A 93 -3.72 13.75 7.68
N ASN A 94 -5.03 13.62 7.92
CA ASN A 94 -5.63 12.63 8.83
C ASN A 94 -6.17 11.39 8.08
N THR A 95 -5.65 11.09 6.90
CA THR A 95 -6.08 9.95 6.09
C THR A 95 -4.89 9.05 5.77
N LEU A 96 -5.11 7.74 5.87
CA LEU A 96 -4.17 6.69 5.53
C LEU A 96 -4.73 5.84 4.39
N VAL A 97 -4.08 5.88 3.22
CA VAL A 97 -4.30 4.91 2.14
C VAL A 97 -3.34 3.76 2.37
N SER A 98 -3.87 2.60 2.75
CA SER A 98 -3.03 1.50 3.27
C SER A 98 -2.68 0.41 2.25
N GLY A 99 -3.23 0.47 1.02
CA GLY A 99 -3.04 -0.63 0.08
C GLY A 99 -3.39 -1.97 0.73
N ASP A 100 -2.55 -2.98 0.51
CA ASP A 100 -2.71 -4.32 1.07
C ASP A 100 -1.89 -4.56 2.34
N THR A 101 -1.55 -3.51 3.08
CA THR A 101 -0.96 -3.68 4.40
C THR A 101 -2.05 -3.89 5.46
N LEU A 102 -3.03 -2.98 5.55
CA LEU A 102 -4.07 -3.02 6.57
C LEU A 102 -5.45 -2.86 5.93
N PHE A 103 -6.34 -3.81 6.21
CA PHE A 103 -7.78 -3.72 5.92
C PHE A 103 -8.56 -3.40 7.20
N ILE A 104 -9.83 -3.06 7.07
CA ILE A 104 -10.69 -2.80 8.23
C ILE A 104 -10.81 -4.08 9.08
N ASP A 105 -11.05 -5.24 8.46
CA ASP A 105 -11.25 -6.52 9.13
C ASP A 105 -10.12 -7.53 8.87
N GLY A 106 -8.92 -7.07 8.50
CA GLY A 106 -7.82 -7.98 8.18
C GLY A 106 -6.53 -7.25 7.84
N CYS A 107 -5.61 -7.99 7.22
CA CYS A 107 -4.38 -7.47 6.62
C CYS A 107 -4.08 -8.20 5.30
N GLY A 108 -3.11 -7.72 4.56
CA GLY A 108 -2.64 -8.37 3.34
C GLY A 108 -2.10 -9.77 3.59
N ARG A 109 -2.19 -10.62 2.58
CA ARG A 109 -1.66 -11.98 2.61
C ARG A 109 -0.14 -11.97 2.79
N VAL A 110 0.35 -12.94 3.54
CA VAL A 110 1.78 -13.14 3.83
C VAL A 110 2.27 -14.52 3.42
N ASP A 111 1.51 -15.19 2.54
CA ASP A 111 1.80 -16.51 1.96
C ASP A 111 2.13 -16.44 0.46
N LEU A 112 2.31 -15.22 -0.09
CA LEU A 112 2.66 -14.99 -1.48
C LEU A 112 4.18 -14.89 -1.66
N PRO A 113 4.70 -15.13 -2.88
CA PRO A 113 6.13 -14.96 -3.14
C PRO A 113 6.62 -13.54 -2.81
N GLY A 114 7.65 -13.45 -1.97
CA GLY A 114 8.23 -12.19 -1.51
C GLY A 114 7.56 -11.58 -0.28
N SER A 115 6.48 -12.19 0.23
CA SER A 115 5.86 -11.74 1.48
C SER A 115 6.67 -12.18 2.71
N ASP A 116 6.50 -11.47 3.83
CA ASP A 116 7.15 -11.74 5.11
C ASP A 116 6.19 -11.47 6.28
N THR A 117 5.98 -12.51 7.08
CA THR A 117 5.03 -12.46 8.21
C THR A 117 5.51 -11.54 9.33
N GLU A 118 6.82 -11.51 9.62
CA GLU A 118 7.36 -10.66 10.68
C GLU A 118 7.37 -9.18 10.27
N ASP A 119 7.66 -8.91 9.01
CA ASP A 119 7.55 -7.55 8.45
C ASP A 119 6.12 -7.05 8.49
N MET A 120 5.15 -7.89 8.14
CA MET A 120 3.73 -7.54 8.23
C MET A 120 3.36 -7.19 9.69
N PHE A 121 3.76 -7.99 10.65
CA PHE A 121 3.52 -7.70 12.06
C PHE A 121 4.07 -6.32 12.46
N ARG A 122 5.34 -6.05 12.13
CA ARG A 122 5.98 -4.75 12.42
C ARG A 122 5.24 -3.59 11.76
N SER A 123 4.84 -3.78 10.51
CA SER A 123 4.06 -2.78 9.76
C SER A 123 2.71 -2.50 10.41
N LEU A 124 1.98 -3.52 10.81
CA LEU A 124 0.70 -3.37 11.51
C LEU A 124 0.85 -2.67 12.88
N GLN A 125 1.89 -3.00 13.67
CA GLN A 125 2.14 -2.30 14.93
C GLN A 125 2.48 -0.82 14.71
N ARG A 126 3.26 -0.51 13.67
CA ARG A 126 3.53 0.88 13.26
C ARG A 126 2.25 1.63 12.89
N LEU A 127 1.40 1.05 12.06
CA LEU A 127 0.13 1.69 11.68
C LEU A 127 -0.83 1.83 12.88
N ALA A 128 -0.84 0.86 13.78
CA ALA A 128 -1.62 0.93 15.01
C ALA A 128 -1.17 2.05 15.95
N SER A 129 0.06 2.58 15.83
CA SER A 129 0.53 3.71 16.63
C SER A 129 0.02 5.07 16.13
N LEU A 130 -0.58 5.13 14.94
CA LEU A 130 -1.17 6.36 14.41
C LEU A 130 -2.41 6.77 15.21
N PRO A 131 -2.82 8.06 15.17
CA PRO A 131 -3.98 8.58 15.90
C PRO A 131 -5.28 7.81 15.58
N ASP A 132 -6.13 7.65 16.57
CA ASP A 132 -7.39 6.90 16.44
C ASP A 132 -8.40 7.52 15.47
N ASP A 133 -8.35 8.84 15.30
CA ASP A 133 -9.20 9.58 14.36
C ASP A 133 -8.70 9.54 12.91
N THR A 134 -7.56 8.87 12.62
CA THR A 134 -7.06 8.68 11.26
C THR A 134 -8.05 7.85 10.45
N LEU A 135 -8.50 8.39 9.30
CA LEU A 135 -9.37 7.70 8.36
C LEU A 135 -8.57 6.67 7.56
N LEU A 136 -8.95 5.41 7.65
CA LEU A 136 -8.36 4.29 6.90
C LEU A 136 -9.10 4.08 5.56
N LEU A 137 -8.35 4.10 4.47
CA LEU A 137 -8.78 3.76 3.11
C LEU A 137 -7.96 2.54 2.63
N PRO A 138 -8.49 1.31 2.74
CA PRO A 138 -7.77 0.10 2.34
C PRO A 138 -7.74 -0.12 0.83
N GLY A 139 -6.84 -0.99 0.35
CA GLY A 139 -6.74 -1.37 -1.05
C GLY A 139 -7.95 -2.17 -1.55
N HIS A 140 -8.57 -2.97 -0.67
CA HIS A 140 -9.76 -3.77 -0.97
C HIS A 140 -10.86 -3.56 0.06
N ASN A 141 -12.10 -3.64 -0.40
CA ASN A 141 -13.28 -3.60 0.46
C ASN A 141 -13.72 -5.01 0.87
N TYR A 142 -13.06 -5.58 1.87
CA TYR A 142 -13.40 -6.89 2.46
C TYR A 142 -14.27 -6.77 3.71
N SER A 143 -14.81 -5.59 3.99
CA SER A 143 -15.61 -5.27 5.16
C SER A 143 -17.01 -4.82 4.78
N ALA A 144 -17.91 -4.70 5.75
CA ALA A 144 -19.27 -4.17 5.54
C ALA A 144 -19.28 -2.68 5.16
N VAL A 145 -18.20 -1.96 5.44
CA VAL A 145 -18.04 -0.53 5.14
C VAL A 145 -16.74 -0.30 4.34
N PRO A 146 -16.71 0.69 3.43
CA PRO A 146 -15.54 0.93 2.58
C PRO A 146 -14.40 1.67 3.28
N HIS A 147 -14.63 2.27 4.42
CA HIS A 147 -13.66 2.98 5.24
C HIS A 147 -14.08 2.98 6.71
N ALA A 148 -13.12 3.17 7.61
CA ALA A 148 -13.34 3.32 9.05
C ALA A 148 -12.24 4.18 9.66
N THR A 149 -12.39 4.61 10.91
CA THR A 149 -11.27 5.21 11.64
C THR A 149 -10.31 4.12 12.13
N LEU A 150 -9.04 4.46 12.34
CA LEU A 150 -8.10 3.53 12.96
C LEU A 150 -8.54 3.11 14.37
N GLY A 151 -9.19 4.00 15.14
CA GLY A 151 -9.73 3.66 16.44
C GLY A 151 -10.81 2.57 16.38
N GLU A 152 -11.71 2.63 15.38
CA GLU A 152 -12.68 1.56 15.10
C GLU A 152 -11.98 0.28 14.67
N THR A 153 -11.08 0.37 13.70
CA THR A 153 -10.31 -0.76 13.20
C THR A 153 -9.51 -1.46 14.32
N LYS A 154 -8.84 -0.72 15.20
CA LYS A 154 -8.12 -1.29 16.36
C LYS A 154 -9.02 -2.09 17.29
N ARG A 155 -10.32 -1.71 17.43
CA ARG A 155 -11.28 -2.42 18.28
C ARG A 155 -11.81 -3.71 17.64
N THR A 156 -11.95 -3.76 16.33
CA THR A 156 -12.59 -4.88 15.62
C THR A 156 -11.58 -5.85 15.00
N ASN A 157 -10.54 -5.33 14.36
CA ASN A 157 -9.57 -6.11 13.60
C ASN A 157 -8.74 -7.03 14.51
N THR A 158 -8.87 -8.34 14.28
CA THR A 158 -8.19 -9.37 15.08
C THR A 158 -6.67 -9.26 14.98
N TYR A 159 -6.12 -8.93 13.83
CA TYR A 159 -4.67 -8.83 13.60
C TYR A 159 -4.05 -7.65 14.35
N LEU A 160 -4.74 -6.51 14.46
CA LEU A 160 -4.26 -5.37 15.22
C LEU A 160 -4.30 -5.59 16.75
N LYS A 161 -5.10 -6.56 17.21
CA LYS A 161 -5.17 -6.92 18.65
C LYS A 161 -3.99 -7.75 19.11
N ILE A 162 -3.32 -8.45 18.20
CA ILE A 162 -2.15 -9.27 18.52
C ILE A 162 -0.96 -8.34 18.78
N LYS A 163 -0.39 -8.42 19.99
CA LYS A 163 0.76 -7.62 20.40
C LYS A 163 2.01 -8.45 20.64
N ASP A 164 1.84 -9.75 20.70
CA ASP A 164 2.91 -10.71 20.93
C ASP A 164 3.34 -11.37 19.60
N PRO A 165 4.64 -11.29 19.23
CA PRO A 165 5.14 -11.86 18.00
C PRO A 165 4.99 -13.38 17.88
N GLU A 166 5.04 -14.11 19.01
CA GLU A 166 4.88 -15.57 18.97
C GLU A 166 3.43 -15.96 18.68
N THR A 167 2.46 -15.25 19.25
CA THR A 167 1.04 -15.42 18.90
C THR A 167 0.80 -15.10 17.43
N TRP A 168 1.46 -14.06 16.90
CA TRP A 168 1.35 -13.68 15.49
C TRP A 168 1.82 -14.79 14.55
N LYS A 169 2.95 -15.47 14.86
CA LYS A 169 3.50 -16.56 14.04
C LYS A 169 2.60 -17.81 13.96
N MET A 170 1.65 -17.95 14.89
CA MET A 170 0.73 -19.10 14.95
C MET A 170 -0.56 -18.88 14.15
N MET A 171 -0.76 -17.70 13.57
CA MET A 171 -1.93 -17.36 12.76
C MET A 171 -1.67 -17.56 11.27
#